data_e204e0106cc74da16a19876e4b28f754
#
_entry.id   e204e0106cc74da16a19876e4b28f754
#
_cell.length_a   1.000
_cell.length_b   1.000
_cell.length_c   1.000
_cell.angle_alpha   90.00
_cell.angle_beta   90.00
_cell.angle_gamma   90.00
#
_symmetry.space_group_name_H-M   'P 1'
#
loop_
_entity.id
_entity.type
_entity.pdbx_description
1 polymer ?
#
loop_
_entity_poly.entity_id
_entity_poly.type
_entity_poly.pdbx_seq_one_letter_code
_entity_poly.pdbx_strand_id
1 'polypeptide(L)'
;MKLLNMKFLASAVVGAAISSSAFGFGEPKNSKVAIETKTTAEGTAFDFKVVPNENLIVTLDAPWKFVVSEVKGATFSETTLKKEQLDQTMPGYKIVSSKNEKSGSFKYKLTSFVCTKDKTSCYREVHKGEHSW
;
A
#
# COMPACT_ATOMS: atom_id res chain seq x y z
N MET A 1 -27.81 -2.39 23.44
CA MET A 1 -27.42 -2.20 23.11
C MET A 1 -26.77 -2.16 22.58
N LYS A 2 -26.74 -2.28 22.57
CA LYS A 2 -26.15 -2.10 21.98
C LYS A 2 -25.25 -1.86 21.45
N LEU A 3 -25.26 -1.96 21.64
CA LEU A 3 -24.42 -1.65 21.02
C LEU A 3 -23.57 -1.65 20.55
N LEU A 4 -23.62 -1.79 20.81
CA LEU A 4 -22.82 -1.68 20.24
C LEU A 4 -22.03 -1.70 19.73
N ASN A 5 -22.16 -1.85 20.00
CA ASN A 5 -21.38 -1.78 19.48
C ASN A 5 -20.58 -1.74 18.90
N MET A 6 -20.71 -1.81 19.04
CA MET A 6 -20.00 -1.65 18.49
C MET A 6 -19.14 -1.55 17.99
N LYS A 7 -19.11 -1.55 18.13
CA LYS A 7 -18.34 -1.29 17.65
C LYS A 7 -17.46 -1.30 17.18
N PHE A 8 -17.59 -1.40 17.43
CA PHE A 8 -16.76 -1.30 16.91
C PHE A 8 -15.99 -1.47 16.40
N LEU A 9 -16.17 -1.56 16.53
CA LEU A 9 -15.47 -1.62 15.97
C LEU A 9 -14.73 -1.65 15.36
N ALA A 10 -14.81 -1.71 15.40
CA ALA A 10 -14.03 -1.61 14.83
C ALA A 10 -13.33 -1.62 14.41
N SER A 11 -13.45 -1.59 14.62
CA SER A 11 -12.66 -1.50 14.23
C SER A 11 -11.88 -1.65 13.90
N ALA A 12 -11.94 -1.74 14.02
CA ALA A 12 -11.13 -1.83 13.76
C ALA A 12 -10.48 -2.10 13.37
N VAL A 13 -10.60 -2.12 13.40
CA VAL A 13 -9.93 -2.34 13.00
C VAL A 13 -9.20 -2.45 12.53
N VAL A 14 -9.32 -2.34 12.58
CA VAL A 14 -8.62 -2.41 12.12
C VAL A 14 -7.79 -2.64 11.79
N GLY A 15 -7.77 -2.60 11.92
CA GLY A 15 -6.97 -2.76 11.72
C GLY A 15 -6.37 -3.25 11.33
N ALA A 16 -6.43 -3.39 11.35
CA ALA A 16 -5.89 -3.90 11.07
C ALA A 16 -5.26 -4.22 10.57
N ALA A 17 -5.31 -4.07 10.52
CA ALA A 17 -4.84 -4.45 10.11
C ALA A 17 -4.10 -4.64 9.75
N ILE A 18 -3.99 -4.62 9.80
CA ILE A 18 -3.30 -4.90 9.62
C ILE A 18 -2.71 -5.52 9.39
N SER A 19 -2.72 -5.85 9.42
CA SER A 19 -2.10 -6.45 9.35
C SER A 19 -1.71 -7.13 8.79
N SER A 20 -1.93 -7.23 8.52
CA SER A 20 -1.58 -7.97 7.95
C SER A 20 -0.60 -8.37 7.54
N SER A 21 -0.24 -8.24 7.43
CA SER A 21 0.72 -8.53 7.04
C SER A 21 1.44 -9.36 7.33
N ALA A 22 1.24 -9.53 7.75
CA ALA A 22 2.00 -10.08 8.30
C ALA A 22 2.36 -11.33 8.18
N PHE A 23 2.26 -12.02 7.69
CA PHE A 23 2.70 -13.22 7.79
C PHE A 23 3.94 -13.33 7.26
N GLY A 24 4.89 -12.92 7.66
CA GLY A 24 6.19 -13.13 7.58
C GLY A 24 6.96 -13.74 6.46
N PHE A 25 6.44 -14.30 5.50
CA PHE A 25 7.23 -14.90 4.53
C PHE A 25 7.89 -13.90 3.68
N GLY A 26 9.17 -13.72 3.78
CA GLY A 26 9.89 -12.74 3.01
C GLY A 26 9.43 -11.34 3.27
N GLU A 27 8.94 -11.09 4.46
CA GLU A 27 8.49 -9.78 4.83
C GLU A 27 9.64 -8.80 4.77
N PRO A 28 9.44 -7.63 4.15
CA PRO A 28 10.51 -6.64 4.06
C PRO A 28 10.92 -6.14 5.43
N LYS A 29 12.22 -5.99 5.62
CA LYS A 29 12.76 -5.55 6.89
C LYS A 29 13.30 -4.14 6.86
N ASN A 30 13.50 -3.57 5.70
CA ASN A 30 14.16 -2.28 5.55
C ASN A 30 13.22 -1.13 5.25
N SER A 31 11.95 -1.42 5.09
CA SER A 31 10.95 -0.38 4.81
C SER A 31 9.56 -0.89 5.16
N LYS A 32 8.63 0.05 5.20
CA LYS A 32 7.22 -0.26 5.44
C LYS A 32 6.38 0.46 4.41
N VAL A 33 5.17 -0.05 4.19
CA VAL A 33 4.21 0.60 3.32
C VAL A 33 3.09 1.18 4.18
N ALA A 34 2.85 2.47 4.02
CA ALA A 34 1.73 3.14 4.65
C ALA A 34 0.64 3.30 3.60
N ILE A 35 -0.58 2.94 3.95
CA ILE A 35 -1.71 3.01 3.04
C ILE A 35 -2.70 4.03 3.57
N GLU A 36 -3.07 4.97 2.72
CA GLU A 36 -4.04 5.98 3.07
C GLU A 36 -5.19 5.93 2.06
N THR A 37 -6.42 5.96 2.56
CA THR A 37 -7.60 5.91 1.72
C THR A 37 -8.33 7.24 1.81
N LYS A 38 -8.65 7.84 0.67
CA LYS A 38 -9.37 9.10 0.61
C LYS A 38 -10.52 9.00 -0.36
N THR A 39 -11.70 9.42 0.07
CA THR A 39 -12.87 9.44 -0.79
C THR A 39 -13.06 10.85 -1.33
N THR A 40 -13.19 10.97 -2.64
CA THR A 40 -13.41 12.25 -3.31
C THR A 40 -14.66 12.14 -4.17
N ALA A 41 -15.04 13.26 -4.77
CA ALA A 41 -16.19 13.27 -5.68
C ALA A 41 -15.98 12.38 -6.90
N GLU A 42 -14.73 12.13 -7.25
CA GLU A 42 -14.37 11.35 -8.42
C GLU A 42 -14.16 9.87 -8.13
N GLY A 43 -14.18 9.49 -6.87
CA GLY A 43 -13.96 8.11 -6.49
C GLY A 43 -13.15 8.02 -5.22
N THR A 44 -12.57 6.85 -5.01
CA THR A 44 -11.73 6.61 -3.82
C THR A 44 -10.29 6.42 -4.24
N ALA A 45 -9.41 7.16 -3.62
CA ALA A 45 -7.98 7.08 -3.88
C ALA A 45 -7.30 6.27 -2.78
N PHE A 46 -6.43 5.37 -3.19
CA PHE A 46 -5.62 4.57 -2.27
C PHE A 46 -4.17 4.96 -2.51
N ASP A 47 -3.53 5.47 -1.48
CA ASP A 47 -2.18 6.00 -1.56
C ASP A 47 -1.24 5.07 -0.82
N PHE A 48 -0.29 4.49 -1.54
CA PHE A 48 0.68 3.56 -0.98
C PHE A 48 2.03 4.25 -0.94
N LYS A 49 2.53 4.50 0.26
CA LYS A 49 3.81 5.19 0.44
C LYS A 49 4.81 4.26 1.09
N VAL A 50 6.02 4.28 0.57
CA VAL A 50 7.10 3.48 1.12
C VAL A 50 7.91 4.34 2.09
N VAL A 51 8.02 3.86 3.32
CA VAL A 51 8.76 4.57 4.37
C VAL A 51 10.00 3.74 4.70
N PRO A 52 11.18 4.24 4.38
CA PRO A 52 12.40 3.49 4.69
C PRO A 52 12.68 3.52 6.17
N ASN A 53 13.40 2.50 6.64
CA ASN A 53 13.83 2.47 8.01
C ASN A 53 14.87 3.56 8.25
N GLU A 54 15.11 3.83 9.51
CA GLU A 54 16.11 4.80 9.91
C GLU A 54 17.44 4.49 9.25
N ASN A 55 18.13 5.51 8.80
CA ASN A 55 19.42 5.41 8.12
C ASN A 55 19.39 4.83 6.71
N LEU A 56 18.20 4.64 6.17
CA LEU A 56 18.05 4.20 4.78
C LEU A 56 17.31 5.28 3.99
N ILE A 57 17.50 5.28 2.69
CA ILE A 57 16.80 6.19 1.79
C ILE A 57 16.17 5.38 0.67
N VAL A 58 15.08 5.91 0.14
CA VAL A 58 14.43 5.32 -1.02
C VAL A 58 15.20 5.73 -2.26
N THR A 59 15.47 4.78 -3.14
CA THR A 59 16.08 5.12 -4.43
C THR A 59 15.02 5.07 -5.52
N LEU A 60 14.98 6.11 -6.34
CA LEU A 60 13.99 6.24 -7.40
C LEU A 60 14.51 5.71 -8.74
N ASP A 61 15.79 5.40 -8.82
CA ASP A 61 16.41 4.97 -10.06
C ASP A 61 16.35 3.47 -10.28
N ALA A 62 15.41 2.81 -9.66
CA ALA A 62 15.30 1.35 -9.74
C ALA A 62 13.97 1.00 -10.39
N PRO A 63 13.79 -0.24 -10.82
CA PRO A 63 12.55 -0.65 -11.52
C PRO A 63 11.42 -0.94 -10.55
N TRP A 64 10.87 0.10 -9.97
CA TRP A 64 9.72 0.00 -9.10
C TRP A 64 8.52 -0.57 -9.85
N LYS A 65 7.65 -1.26 -9.13
CA LYS A 65 6.46 -1.84 -9.71
C LYS A 65 5.37 -2.00 -8.67
N PHE A 66 4.14 -1.83 -9.07
CA PHE A 66 2.99 -2.00 -8.19
C PHE A 66 1.91 -2.74 -8.96
N VAL A 67 1.44 -3.85 -8.40
CA VAL A 67 0.43 -4.68 -9.04
C VAL A 67 -0.72 -4.88 -8.07
N VAL A 68 -1.94 -4.69 -8.58
CA VAL A 68 -3.17 -4.92 -7.85
C VAL A 68 -3.87 -6.12 -8.48
N SER A 69 -4.40 -7.00 -7.66
CA SER A 69 -5.11 -8.19 -8.13
C SER A 69 -6.27 -8.51 -7.21
N GLU A 70 -7.12 -9.42 -7.68
CA GLU A 70 -8.29 -9.90 -6.92
C GLU A 70 -9.10 -8.76 -6.35
N VAL A 71 -9.44 -7.81 -7.21
CA VAL A 71 -10.18 -6.62 -6.83
C VAL A 71 -11.66 -6.94 -6.65
N LYS A 72 -12.21 -6.52 -5.52
CA LYS A 72 -13.64 -6.65 -5.22
C LYS A 72 -14.17 -5.32 -4.71
N GLY A 73 -15.27 -4.85 -5.26
CA GLY A 73 -15.90 -3.64 -4.80
C GLY A 73 -15.22 -2.35 -5.26
N ALA A 74 -14.36 -2.43 -6.25
CA ALA A 74 -13.67 -1.25 -6.79
C ALA A 74 -13.42 -1.45 -8.27
N THR A 75 -13.15 -0.35 -8.97
CA THR A 75 -12.83 -0.38 -10.39
C THR A 75 -11.62 0.51 -10.64
N PHE A 76 -10.52 -0.12 -11.03
CA PHE A 76 -9.28 0.60 -11.33
C PHE A 76 -9.02 0.56 -12.83
N SER A 77 -8.60 1.69 -13.39
CA SER A 77 -8.27 1.77 -14.80
C SER A 77 -6.96 1.04 -15.12
N GLU A 78 -6.06 0.99 -14.15
CA GLU A 78 -4.80 0.28 -14.31
C GLU A 78 -4.53 -0.55 -13.07
N THR A 79 -4.06 -1.77 -13.27
CA THR A 79 -3.74 -2.66 -12.16
C THR A 79 -2.25 -2.98 -12.10
N THR A 80 -1.48 -2.50 -13.06
CA THR A 80 -0.01 -2.63 -13.04
C THR A 80 0.58 -1.26 -13.29
N LEU A 81 1.34 -0.77 -12.33
CA LEU A 81 2.01 0.52 -12.43
C LEU A 81 3.51 0.27 -12.35
N LYS A 82 4.27 1.05 -13.10
CA LYS A 82 5.71 0.89 -13.18
C LYS A 82 6.41 2.15 -12.68
N LYS A 83 7.71 2.21 -12.87
CA LYS A 83 8.51 3.34 -12.43
C LYS A 83 7.97 4.69 -12.93
N GLU A 84 7.41 4.71 -14.14
CA GLU A 84 6.89 5.94 -14.72
C GLU A 84 5.73 6.55 -13.93
N GLN A 85 4.97 5.72 -13.24
CA GLN A 85 3.84 6.18 -12.44
C GLN A 85 4.20 6.41 -10.98
N LEU A 86 5.45 6.22 -10.61
CA LEU A 86 5.91 6.40 -9.25
C LEU A 86 5.85 7.86 -8.84
N ASP A 87 5.27 8.13 -7.69
CA ASP A 87 5.29 9.48 -7.13
C ASP A 87 6.69 9.70 -6.56
N GLN A 88 7.41 10.67 -7.11
CA GLN A 88 8.79 10.91 -6.71
C GLN A 88 8.92 11.82 -5.50
N THR A 89 7.88 12.56 -5.18
CA THR A 89 7.91 13.46 -4.04
C THR A 89 7.73 12.69 -2.75
N MET A 90 6.77 11.78 -2.74
CA MET A 90 6.53 10.89 -1.60
C MET A 90 6.51 9.49 -2.18
N PRO A 91 7.63 8.81 -2.22
CA PRO A 91 7.78 7.59 -3.01
C PRO A 91 6.71 6.56 -2.76
N GLY A 92 5.97 6.22 -3.79
CA GLY A 92 4.87 5.29 -3.70
C GLY A 92 3.97 5.37 -4.89
N TYR A 93 2.79 4.79 -4.74
CA TYR A 93 1.83 4.73 -5.82
C TYR A 93 0.46 5.16 -5.35
N LYS A 94 -0.28 5.76 -6.25
CA LYS A 94 -1.66 6.16 -5.99
C LYS A 94 -2.54 5.52 -7.04
N ILE A 95 -3.58 4.82 -6.59
CA ILE A 95 -4.58 4.27 -7.49
C ILE A 95 -5.94 4.83 -7.12
N VAL A 96 -6.76 5.07 -8.13
CA VAL A 96 -8.07 5.67 -7.92
C VAL A 96 -9.12 4.73 -8.48
N SER A 97 -10.12 4.41 -7.65
CA SER A 97 -11.27 3.65 -8.09
C SER A 97 -12.37 4.61 -8.50
N SER A 98 -12.87 4.47 -9.72
CA SER A 98 -13.94 5.32 -10.21
C SER A 98 -15.28 4.96 -9.58
N LYS A 99 -15.41 3.72 -9.09
CA LYS A 99 -16.62 3.27 -8.42
C LYS A 99 -16.22 2.39 -7.27
N ASN A 100 -16.65 2.78 -6.08
CA ASN A 100 -16.38 1.99 -4.88
C ASN A 100 -17.67 1.55 -4.24
N GLU A 101 -17.72 0.29 -3.87
CA GLU A 101 -18.80 -0.21 -3.02
C GLU A 101 -18.46 0.13 -1.57
N LYS A 102 -19.44 -0.02 -0.68
CA LYS A 102 -19.23 0.30 0.72
C LYS A 102 -18.12 -0.51 1.34
N SER A 103 -17.97 -1.73 0.88
CA SER A 103 -16.88 -2.59 1.35
C SER A 103 -16.27 -3.29 0.15
N GLY A 104 -15.02 -3.62 0.27
CA GLY A 104 -14.33 -4.31 -0.78
C GLY A 104 -12.92 -4.63 -0.35
N SER A 105 -12.15 -5.17 -1.27
CA SER A 105 -10.78 -5.51 -1.00
C SER A 105 -10.01 -5.71 -2.28
N PHE A 106 -8.70 -5.66 -2.19
CA PHE A 106 -7.83 -6.04 -3.27
C PHE A 106 -6.51 -6.51 -2.69
N LYS A 107 -5.78 -7.29 -3.46
CA LYS A 107 -4.44 -7.69 -3.10
C LYS A 107 -3.45 -6.84 -3.86
N TYR A 108 -2.32 -6.57 -3.23
CA TYR A 108 -1.30 -5.75 -3.86
C TYR A 108 0.08 -6.35 -3.69
N LYS A 109 0.95 -5.99 -4.60
CA LYS A 109 2.36 -6.35 -4.54
C LYS A 109 3.14 -5.12 -4.99
N LEU A 110 3.89 -4.54 -4.07
CA LEU A 110 4.66 -3.34 -4.35
C LEU A 110 6.15 -3.68 -4.25
N THR A 111 6.87 -3.49 -5.34
CA THR A 111 8.31 -3.69 -5.36
C THR A 111 8.98 -2.34 -5.21
N SER A 112 9.76 -2.20 -4.16
CA SER A 112 10.44 -0.95 -3.85
C SER A 112 11.93 -1.20 -3.66
N PHE A 113 12.68 -0.11 -3.61
CA PHE A 113 14.13 -0.18 -3.47
C PHE A 113 14.60 0.87 -2.48
N VAL A 114 15.36 0.43 -1.49
CA VAL A 114 15.96 1.33 -0.51
C VAL A 114 17.45 1.07 -0.46
N CYS A 115 18.21 2.10 -0.14
CA CYS A 115 19.65 1.99 -0.11
C CYS A 115 20.18 2.65 1.16
N THR A 116 21.41 2.29 1.54
CA THR A 116 22.11 3.04 2.55
C THR A 116 22.37 4.45 2.01
N LYS A 117 22.61 5.41 2.90
CA LYS A 117 22.78 6.81 2.49
C LYS A 117 23.97 7.01 1.56
N ASP A 118 24.99 6.20 1.70
CA ASP A 118 26.15 6.25 0.81
C ASP A 118 25.92 5.44 -0.47
N LYS A 119 24.77 4.78 -0.58
CA LYS A 119 24.37 3.98 -1.74
C LYS A 119 25.29 2.80 -2.05
N THR A 120 26.04 2.35 -1.06
CA THR A 120 26.90 1.18 -1.26
C THR A 120 26.11 -0.13 -1.15
N SER A 121 24.97 -0.11 -0.49
CA SER A 121 24.12 -1.29 -0.37
C SER A 121 22.67 -0.89 -0.66
N CYS A 122 22.05 -1.62 -1.57
CA CYS A 122 20.67 -1.40 -1.92
C CYS A 122 19.89 -2.69 -1.78
N TYR A 123 18.63 -2.55 -1.39
CA TYR A 123 17.78 -3.70 -1.11
C TYR A 123 16.51 -3.60 -1.92
N ARG A 124 16.23 -4.66 -2.65
CA ARG A 124 14.96 -4.79 -3.35
C ARG A 124 13.98 -5.41 -2.35
N GLU A 125 12.86 -4.75 -2.16
CA GLU A 125 11.85 -5.23 -1.21
C GLU A 125 10.50 -5.39 -1.86
N VAL A 126 9.83 -6.48 -1.57
CA VAL A 126 8.51 -6.76 -2.10
C VAL A 126 7.51 -6.75 -0.96
N HIS A 127 6.61 -5.80 -0.98
CA HIS A 127 5.54 -5.70 0.01
C HIS A 127 4.28 -6.30 -0.58
N LYS A 128 3.75 -7.32 0.06
CA LYS A 128 2.53 -7.97 -0.37
C LYS A 128 1.49 -7.87 0.72
N GLY A 129 0.27 -7.73 0.33
CA GLY A 129 -0.79 -7.71 1.32
C GLY A 129 -2.15 -7.61 0.68
N GLU A 130 -3.14 -7.51 1.53
CA GLU A 130 -4.51 -7.30 1.12
C GLU A 130 -5.02 -6.07 1.85
N HIS A 131 -5.64 -5.18 1.09
CA HIS A 131 -6.25 -3.98 1.67
C HIS A 131 -7.76 -4.09 1.52
N SER A 132 -8.47 -3.80 2.59
CA SER A 132 -9.93 -3.83 2.57
C SER A 132 -10.49 -2.58 3.21
N TRP A 133 -11.74 -2.28 2.85
CA TRP A 133 -12.43 -1.11 3.39
C TRP A 133 -13.89 -1.43 3.67
#